data_46b5908173d43108e94af49f4eccd18b
#
_entry.id   46b5908173d43108e94af49f4eccd18b
#
_cell.length_a   1.000
_cell.length_b   1.000
_cell.length_c   1.000
_cell.angle_alpha   90.00
_cell.angle_beta   90.00
_cell.angle_gamma   90.00
#
_symmetry.space_group_name_H-M   'P 1'
#
loop_
_entity.id
_entity.type
_entity.pdbx_description
1 polymer ?
#
loop_
_entity_poly.entity_id
_entity_poly.type
_entity_poly.pdbx_seq_one_letter_code
_entity_poly.pdbx_strand_id
1 'polypeptide(L)'
;GISHGVEKRSHVRSRIIANALCDLIKRSDSVIIMGHRMSDLDAVGSAIGVLRICKMCDVPAVIAINSEATLAGPLLKTFLDAGEGHDFIAPDQTLDVITPNTLLIVVDTYQKRLLESQKIYEKCKRVVVIDHHRMAVGHIDNPLLLYHEPYASSASELVCELLQFLPKEDNITALEAQALL
;
A
#
# COMPACT_ATOMS: atom_id res chain seq x y z
N GLY A 1 -6.91 28.83 -14.84
CA GLY A 1 -7.66 29.05 -13.73
C GLY A 1 -7.31 28.31 -12.46
N ILE A 2 -8.30 28.27 -11.57
CA ILE A 2 -8.16 27.70 -10.21
C ILE A 2 -7.84 26.20 -10.28
N SER A 3 -8.41 25.47 -11.26
CA SER A 3 -8.16 24.02 -11.41
C SER A 3 -6.68 23.70 -11.72
N HIS A 4 -6.01 24.53 -12.52
CA HIS A 4 -4.62 24.33 -12.89
C HIS A 4 -3.65 24.48 -11.71
N GLY A 5 -3.93 25.44 -10.82
CA GLY A 5 -3.15 25.63 -9.61
C GLY A 5 -3.31 24.49 -8.59
N VAL A 6 -4.51 23.90 -8.50
CA VAL A 6 -4.79 22.76 -7.62
C VAL A 6 -4.09 21.50 -8.13
N GLU A 7 -4.16 21.21 -9.43
CA GLU A 7 -3.45 20.08 -10.05
C GLU A 7 -1.94 20.19 -9.86
N LYS A 8 -1.37 21.35 -10.08
CA LYS A 8 0.07 21.58 -9.91
C LYS A 8 0.51 21.36 -8.46
N ARG A 9 -0.26 21.81 -7.48
CA ARG A 9 0.03 21.59 -6.06
C ARG A 9 -0.09 20.11 -5.68
N SER A 10 -1.09 19.42 -6.21
CA SER A 10 -1.29 17.99 -6.00
C SER A 10 -0.10 17.19 -6.54
N HIS A 11 0.38 17.47 -7.75
CA HIS A 11 1.55 16.80 -8.33
C HIS A 11 2.84 17.07 -7.56
N VAL A 12 3.06 18.30 -7.09
CA VAL A 12 4.22 18.61 -6.25
C VAL A 12 4.17 17.83 -4.95
N ARG A 13 3.00 17.76 -4.31
CA ARG A 13 2.81 16.97 -3.10
C ARG A 13 3.05 15.48 -3.33
N SER A 14 2.51 14.92 -4.40
CA SER A 14 2.70 13.52 -4.74
C SER A 14 4.16 13.17 -4.99
N ARG A 15 4.92 14.06 -5.61
CA ARG A 15 6.38 13.88 -5.79
C ARG A 15 7.11 13.84 -4.45
N ILE A 16 6.78 14.75 -3.54
CA ILE A 16 7.38 14.79 -2.21
C ILE A 16 7.06 13.50 -1.44
N ILE A 17 5.81 13.07 -1.48
CA ILE A 17 5.36 11.82 -0.85
C ILE A 17 6.08 10.62 -1.46
N ALA A 18 6.20 10.54 -2.78
CA ALA A 18 6.87 9.45 -3.46
C ALA A 18 8.33 9.32 -3.02
N ASN A 19 9.05 10.45 -2.96
CA ASN A 19 10.43 10.47 -2.51
C ASN A 19 10.55 10.08 -1.04
N ALA A 20 9.68 10.59 -0.17
CA ALA A 20 9.68 10.25 1.25
C ALA A 20 9.37 8.77 1.47
N LEU A 21 8.41 8.22 0.73
CA LEU A 21 8.07 6.79 0.80
C LEU A 21 9.25 5.92 0.38
N CYS A 22 9.91 6.24 -0.73
CA CYS A 22 11.09 5.51 -1.17
C CYS A 22 12.22 5.55 -0.13
N ASP A 23 12.46 6.70 0.49
CA ASP A 23 13.46 6.82 1.54
C ASP A 23 13.14 5.93 2.74
N LEU A 24 11.88 5.92 3.18
CA LEU A 24 11.45 5.07 4.29
C LEU A 24 11.60 3.58 3.95
N ILE A 25 11.22 3.19 2.75
CA ILE A 25 11.35 1.80 2.28
C ILE A 25 12.83 1.39 2.27
N LYS A 26 13.69 2.21 1.69
CA LYS A 26 15.13 1.91 1.57
C LYS A 26 15.84 1.81 2.92
N ARG A 27 15.32 2.47 3.95
CA ARG A 27 15.86 2.41 5.31
C ARG A 27 15.30 1.26 6.13
N SER A 28 14.42 0.46 5.55
CA SER A 28 13.76 -0.65 6.24
C SER A 28 14.39 -1.98 5.85
N ASP A 29 14.35 -2.95 6.77
CA ASP A 29 14.83 -4.31 6.53
C ASP A 29 13.87 -5.07 5.63
N SER A 30 12.58 -4.80 5.82
CA SER A 30 11.49 -5.44 5.09
C SER A 30 10.24 -4.57 5.17
N VAL A 31 9.28 -4.85 4.30
CA VAL A 31 8.00 -4.13 4.26
C VAL A 31 6.87 -5.15 4.34
N ILE A 32 5.88 -4.86 5.17
CA ILE A 32 4.60 -5.55 5.17
C ILE A 32 3.54 -4.57 4.70
N ILE A 33 2.76 -4.99 3.72
CA ILE A 33 1.66 -4.20 3.16
C ILE A 33 0.36 -4.86 3.56
N MET A 34 -0.58 -4.11 4.11
CA MET A 34 -1.90 -4.64 4.42
C MET A 34 -2.98 -3.57 4.23
N GLY A 35 -4.17 -4.02 3.88
CA GLY A 35 -5.36 -3.19 3.80
C GLY A 35 -6.30 -3.45 4.98
N HIS A 36 -7.59 -3.29 4.72
CA HIS A 36 -8.64 -3.59 5.69
C HIS A 36 -9.08 -5.06 5.59
N ARG A 37 -9.75 -5.54 6.64
CA ARG A 37 -10.39 -6.86 6.62
C ARG A 37 -11.42 -6.93 5.49
N MET A 38 -11.59 -8.12 4.90
CA MET A 38 -12.45 -8.30 3.72
C MET A 38 -12.08 -7.31 2.61
N SER A 39 -10.77 -7.23 2.33
CA SER A 39 -10.22 -6.30 1.35
C SER A 39 -10.92 -6.44 0.00
N ASP A 40 -11.24 -5.30 -0.58
CA ASP A 40 -11.85 -5.18 -1.91
C ASP A 40 -10.79 -5.01 -3.01
N LEU A 41 -11.25 -4.79 -4.24
CA LEU A 41 -10.35 -4.60 -5.39
C LEU A 41 -9.43 -3.40 -5.20
N ASP A 42 -9.91 -2.32 -4.59
CA ASP A 42 -9.10 -1.13 -4.36
C ASP A 42 -8.00 -1.38 -3.33
N ALA A 43 -8.30 -2.07 -2.23
CA ALA A 43 -7.31 -2.44 -1.23
C ALA A 43 -6.24 -3.34 -1.82
N VAL A 44 -6.62 -4.39 -2.54
CA VAL A 44 -5.67 -5.33 -3.14
C VAL A 44 -4.88 -4.67 -4.27
N GLY A 45 -5.53 -3.91 -5.15
CA GLY A 45 -4.86 -3.20 -6.23
C GLY A 45 -3.82 -2.21 -5.72
N SER A 46 -4.18 -1.41 -4.72
CA SER A 46 -3.24 -0.45 -4.13
C SER A 46 -2.07 -1.16 -3.42
N ALA A 47 -2.34 -2.29 -2.74
CA ALA A 47 -1.28 -3.09 -2.12
C ALA A 47 -0.29 -3.64 -3.17
N ILE A 48 -0.78 -4.11 -4.31
CA ILE A 48 0.05 -4.59 -5.42
C ILE A 48 0.92 -3.45 -5.97
N GLY A 49 0.37 -2.26 -6.12
CA GLY A 49 1.13 -1.09 -6.55
C GLY A 49 2.24 -0.72 -5.57
N VAL A 50 1.97 -0.76 -4.28
CA VAL A 50 2.99 -0.52 -3.24
C VAL A 50 4.06 -1.61 -3.26
N LEU A 51 3.67 -2.87 -3.46
CA LEU A 51 4.61 -3.98 -3.62
C LEU A 51 5.58 -3.70 -4.78
N ARG A 52 5.07 -3.18 -5.89
CA ARG A 52 5.89 -2.77 -7.02
C ARG A 52 6.91 -1.70 -6.63
N ILE A 53 6.49 -0.70 -5.85
CA ILE A 53 7.41 0.33 -5.36
C ILE A 53 8.53 -0.30 -4.53
N CYS A 54 8.21 -1.25 -3.65
CA CYS A 54 9.21 -1.94 -2.83
C CYS A 54 10.21 -2.72 -3.69
N LYS A 55 9.74 -3.39 -4.74
CA LYS A 55 10.61 -4.09 -5.70
C LYS A 55 11.56 -3.13 -6.42
N MET A 56 11.06 -1.96 -6.81
CA MET A 56 11.88 -0.92 -7.44
C MET A 56 12.94 -0.37 -6.49
N CYS A 57 12.65 -0.35 -5.18
CA CYS A 57 13.60 0.06 -4.14
C CYS A 57 14.52 -1.09 -3.69
N ASP A 58 14.35 -2.29 -4.24
CA ASP A 58 15.13 -3.49 -3.91
C ASP A 58 15.04 -3.88 -2.43
N VAL A 59 13.84 -3.79 -1.86
CA VAL A 59 13.56 -4.14 -0.46
C VAL A 59 12.53 -5.27 -0.41
N PRO A 60 12.78 -6.34 0.37
CA PRO A 60 11.82 -7.44 0.50
C PRO A 60 10.49 -6.95 1.05
N ALA A 61 9.40 -7.36 0.42
CA ALA A 61 8.05 -6.95 0.82
C ALA A 61 7.05 -8.08 0.60
N VAL A 62 6.04 -8.13 1.45
CA VAL A 62 4.92 -9.06 1.34
C VAL A 62 3.61 -8.33 1.57
N ILE A 63 2.54 -8.88 1.00
CA ILE A 63 1.17 -8.42 1.27
C ILE A 63 0.53 -9.41 2.24
N ALA A 64 0.21 -8.91 3.43
CA ALA A 64 -0.48 -9.69 4.45
C ALA A 64 -1.99 -9.63 4.18
N ILE A 65 -2.57 -10.76 3.81
CA ILE A 65 -3.97 -10.83 3.42
C ILE A 65 -4.57 -12.20 3.76
N ASN A 66 -5.81 -12.20 4.23
CA ASN A 66 -6.60 -13.42 4.34
C ASN A 66 -7.27 -13.69 2.98
N SER A 67 -6.67 -14.58 2.20
CA SER A 67 -7.12 -14.90 0.84
C SER A 67 -8.53 -15.48 0.77
N GLU A 68 -9.00 -16.10 1.86
CA GLU A 68 -10.34 -16.71 1.90
C GLU A 68 -11.43 -15.67 2.20
N ALA A 69 -11.08 -14.58 2.90
CA ALA A 69 -12.04 -13.56 3.32
C ALA A 69 -12.05 -12.33 2.43
N THR A 70 -11.14 -12.21 1.46
CA THR A 70 -11.08 -11.04 0.58
C THR A 70 -12.23 -11.04 -0.43
N LEU A 71 -12.75 -9.84 -0.71
CA LEU A 71 -13.72 -9.61 -1.78
C LEU A 71 -13.05 -9.58 -3.17
N ALA A 72 -11.73 -9.54 -3.21
CA ALA A 72 -10.93 -9.52 -4.44
C ALA A 72 -10.41 -10.92 -4.83
N GLY A 73 -11.11 -11.98 -4.43
CA GLY A 73 -10.72 -13.36 -4.72
C GLY A 73 -10.36 -13.65 -6.17
N PRO A 74 -11.17 -13.21 -7.16
CA PRO A 74 -10.85 -13.42 -8.56
C PRO A 74 -9.53 -12.79 -8.99
N LEU A 75 -9.20 -11.61 -8.49
CA LEU A 75 -7.93 -10.94 -8.78
C LEU A 75 -6.76 -11.72 -8.18
N LEU A 76 -6.86 -12.12 -6.91
CA LEU A 76 -5.85 -12.95 -6.26
C LEU A 76 -5.62 -14.26 -7.01
N LYS A 77 -6.70 -14.91 -7.42
CA LYS A 77 -6.60 -16.15 -8.20
C LYS A 77 -5.84 -15.95 -9.51
N THR A 78 -6.07 -14.83 -10.18
CA THR A 78 -5.35 -14.50 -11.42
C THR A 78 -3.84 -14.41 -11.17
N PHE A 79 -3.41 -13.75 -10.08
CA PHE A 79 -2.01 -13.67 -9.71
C PHE A 79 -1.43 -15.04 -9.34
N LEU A 80 -2.17 -15.85 -8.59
CA LEU A 80 -1.75 -17.20 -8.20
C LEU A 80 -1.58 -18.11 -9.42
N ASP A 81 -2.55 -18.08 -10.34
CA ASP A 81 -2.53 -18.90 -11.56
C ASP A 81 -1.38 -18.50 -12.50
N ALA A 82 -0.98 -17.23 -12.47
CA ALA A 82 0.16 -16.74 -13.24
C ALA A 82 1.51 -16.99 -12.56
N GLY A 83 1.54 -17.60 -11.37
CA GLY A 83 2.76 -17.83 -10.60
C GLY A 83 3.32 -16.58 -9.92
N GLU A 84 2.55 -15.51 -9.84
CA GLU A 84 2.95 -14.23 -9.25
C GLU A 84 2.38 -14.01 -7.85
N GLY A 85 1.74 -15.02 -7.26
CA GLY A 85 1.06 -14.91 -5.97
C GLY A 85 1.91 -15.20 -4.74
N HIS A 86 3.20 -15.45 -4.89
CA HIS A 86 4.10 -15.82 -3.79
C HIS A 86 4.29 -14.70 -2.74
N ASP A 87 3.99 -13.47 -3.10
CA ASP A 87 4.09 -12.33 -2.19
C ASP A 87 2.83 -12.10 -1.33
N PHE A 88 1.76 -12.87 -1.58
CA PHE A 88 0.54 -12.83 -0.77
C PHE A 88 0.64 -13.87 0.35
N ILE A 89 0.70 -13.43 1.59
CA ILE A 89 0.96 -14.28 2.75
C ILE A 89 -0.12 -14.07 3.80
N ALA A 90 -0.54 -15.15 4.48
CA ALA A 90 -1.49 -15.05 5.58
C ALA A 90 -0.87 -14.19 6.71
N PRO A 91 -1.67 -13.30 7.35
CA PRO A 91 -1.14 -12.36 8.35
C PRO A 91 -0.35 -13.03 9.47
N ASP A 92 -0.85 -14.13 10.02
CA ASP A 92 -0.16 -14.81 11.13
C ASP A 92 1.21 -15.37 10.75
N GLN A 93 1.42 -15.68 9.48
CA GLN A 93 2.71 -16.17 8.97
C GLN A 93 3.77 -15.07 8.89
N THR A 94 3.38 -13.81 8.90
CA THR A 94 4.33 -12.69 8.85
C THR A 94 4.83 -12.26 10.22
N LEU A 95 4.17 -12.68 11.30
CA LEU A 95 4.46 -12.19 12.65
C LEU A 95 5.88 -12.51 13.10
N ASP A 96 6.41 -13.67 12.73
CA ASP A 96 7.74 -14.12 13.17
C ASP A 96 8.88 -13.40 12.47
N VAL A 97 8.62 -12.77 11.33
CA VAL A 97 9.66 -12.07 10.55
C VAL A 97 9.69 -10.57 10.81
N ILE A 98 8.81 -10.05 11.65
CA ILE A 98 8.77 -8.63 12.00
C ILE A 98 9.96 -8.28 12.89
N THR A 99 10.72 -7.27 12.49
CA THR A 99 11.82 -6.69 13.26
C THR A 99 11.47 -5.24 13.65
N PRO A 100 12.25 -4.63 14.58
CA PRO A 100 12.04 -3.20 14.88
C PRO A 100 12.19 -2.28 13.67
N ASN A 101 12.84 -2.74 12.61
CA ASN A 101 13.04 -1.98 11.38
C ASN A 101 12.16 -2.47 10.22
N THR A 102 11.10 -3.19 10.50
CA THR A 102 10.06 -3.52 9.52
C THR A 102 9.14 -2.32 9.33
N LEU A 103 8.88 -1.96 8.08
CA LEU A 103 7.91 -0.90 7.74
C LEU A 103 6.56 -1.52 7.42
N LEU A 104 5.53 -1.05 8.08
CA LEU A 104 4.15 -1.41 7.77
C LEU A 104 3.53 -0.32 6.90
N ILE A 105 3.06 -0.70 5.71
CA ILE A 105 2.33 0.23 4.83
C ILE A 105 0.88 -0.21 4.80
N VAL A 106 0.00 0.64 5.32
CA VAL A 106 -1.44 0.42 5.36
C VAL A 106 -2.07 1.14 4.18
N VAL A 107 -2.88 0.43 3.41
CA VAL A 107 -3.56 0.96 2.23
C VAL A 107 -5.08 0.83 2.35
N ASP A 108 -5.79 1.81 1.82
CA ASP A 108 -7.26 1.84 1.69
C ASP A 108 -8.02 1.82 3.02
N THR A 109 -7.36 2.14 4.11
CA THR A 109 -8.00 2.40 5.41
C THR A 109 -7.08 3.23 6.29
N TYR A 110 -7.68 3.97 7.22
CA TYR A 110 -6.98 4.69 8.26
C TYR A 110 -7.49 4.34 9.65
N GLN A 111 -8.52 3.49 9.73
CA GLN A 111 -9.14 3.10 11.00
C GLN A 111 -8.50 1.83 11.55
N LYS A 112 -8.01 1.89 12.78
CA LYS A 112 -7.35 0.73 13.45
C LYS A 112 -8.22 -0.52 13.45
N ARG A 113 -9.52 -0.37 13.76
CA ARG A 113 -10.44 -1.52 13.88
C ARG A 113 -10.69 -2.26 12.57
N LEU A 114 -10.41 -1.63 11.44
CA LEU A 114 -10.65 -2.22 10.11
C LEU A 114 -9.43 -2.92 9.55
N LEU A 115 -8.27 -2.80 10.18
CA LEU A 115 -7.02 -3.37 9.67
C LEU A 115 -7.12 -4.88 9.51
N GLU A 116 -6.48 -5.41 8.48
CA GLU A 116 -6.40 -6.84 8.20
C GLU A 116 -5.89 -7.64 9.40
N SER A 117 -4.88 -7.12 10.11
CA SER A 117 -4.30 -7.76 11.28
C SER A 117 -3.97 -6.75 12.36
N GLN A 118 -4.64 -6.87 13.51
CA GLN A 118 -4.31 -6.07 14.69
C GLN A 118 -2.94 -6.46 15.25
N LYS A 119 -2.60 -7.75 15.20
CA LYS A 119 -1.33 -8.27 15.70
C LYS A 119 -0.14 -7.67 14.94
N ILE A 120 -0.21 -7.59 13.62
CA ILE A 120 0.83 -6.95 12.80
C ILE A 120 0.95 -5.49 13.19
N TYR A 121 -0.17 -4.77 13.31
CA TYR A 121 -0.17 -3.36 13.67
C TYR A 121 0.47 -3.12 15.05
N GLU A 122 0.17 -3.95 16.01
CA GLU A 122 0.73 -3.84 17.36
C GLU A 122 2.24 -4.11 17.40
N LYS A 123 2.73 -5.02 16.56
CA LYS A 123 4.16 -5.36 16.48
C LYS A 123 4.99 -4.35 15.70
N CYS A 124 4.43 -3.69 14.72
CA CYS A 124 5.15 -2.75 13.86
C CYS A 124 5.17 -1.37 14.50
N LYS A 125 6.36 -0.79 14.65
CA LYS A 125 6.55 0.55 15.23
C LYS A 125 6.60 1.65 14.16
N ARG A 126 6.83 1.28 12.91
CA ARG A 126 7.02 2.19 11.79
C ARG A 126 5.89 1.97 10.81
N VAL A 127 4.98 2.94 10.71
CA VAL A 127 3.74 2.82 9.93
C VAL A 127 3.61 3.96 8.93
N VAL A 128 3.23 3.62 7.71
CA VAL A 128 2.85 4.54 6.64
C VAL A 128 1.40 4.25 6.28
N VAL A 129 0.63 5.30 6.00
CA VAL A 129 -0.78 5.16 5.59
C VAL A 129 -1.00 5.82 4.24
N ILE A 130 -1.68 5.10 3.34
CA ILE A 130 -2.15 5.61 2.04
C ILE A 130 -3.65 5.35 1.96
N ASP A 131 -4.46 6.40 2.05
CA ASP A 131 -5.91 6.28 2.12
C ASP A 131 -6.62 7.49 1.50
N HIS A 132 -7.85 7.28 1.05
CA HIS A 132 -8.69 8.33 0.48
C HIS A 132 -10.00 8.54 1.25
N HIS A 133 -10.29 7.71 2.25
CA HIS A 133 -11.50 7.83 3.05
C HIS A 133 -11.46 9.05 3.96
N ARG A 134 -12.62 9.56 4.34
CA ARG A 134 -12.70 10.63 5.34
C ARG A 134 -12.21 10.12 6.69
N MET A 135 -11.48 10.96 7.40
CA MET A 135 -11.00 10.63 8.73
C MET A 135 -12.18 10.37 9.68
N ALA A 136 -12.07 9.29 10.45
CA ALA A 136 -13.04 8.90 11.45
C ALA A 136 -12.34 8.70 12.80
N VAL A 137 -13.13 8.62 13.87
CA VAL A 137 -12.62 8.30 15.19
C VAL A 137 -11.93 6.93 15.19
N GLY A 138 -10.82 6.81 15.92
CA GLY A 138 -10.07 5.54 15.99
C GLY A 138 -9.08 5.33 14.86
N HIS A 139 -8.61 6.42 14.25
CA HIS A 139 -7.59 6.37 13.22
C HIS A 139 -6.20 6.01 13.79
N ILE A 140 -5.31 5.58 12.90
CA ILE A 140 -3.91 5.30 13.23
C ILE A 140 -3.23 6.59 13.71
N ASP A 141 -2.55 6.50 14.87
CA ASP A 141 -1.88 7.65 15.47
C ASP A 141 -0.44 7.78 14.96
N ASN A 142 -0.03 9.00 14.65
CA ASN A 142 1.34 9.37 14.35
C ASN A 142 2.05 8.46 13.33
N PRO A 143 1.49 8.23 12.13
CA PRO A 143 2.24 7.51 11.10
C PRO A 143 3.48 8.30 10.69
N LEU A 144 4.54 7.59 10.28
CA LEU A 144 5.76 8.24 9.76
C LEU A 144 5.48 9.04 8.49
N LEU A 145 4.53 8.57 7.70
CA LEU A 145 4.09 9.23 6.49
C LEU A 145 2.58 8.97 6.33
N LEU A 146 1.85 10.02 6.01
CA LEU A 146 0.43 9.95 5.73
C LEU A 146 0.16 10.55 4.35
N TYR A 147 -0.25 9.70 3.41
CA TYR A 147 -0.76 10.14 2.13
C TYR A 147 -2.27 9.94 2.12
N HIS A 148 -2.98 11.01 2.47
CA HIS A 148 -4.43 11.01 2.63
C HIS A 148 -5.04 12.09 1.77
N GLU A 149 -5.81 11.67 0.73
CA GLU A 149 -6.45 12.58 -0.21
C GLU A 149 -7.93 12.21 -0.36
N PRO A 150 -8.85 12.87 0.38
CA PRO A 150 -10.27 12.55 0.33
C PRO A 150 -10.91 12.82 -1.04
N TYR A 151 -10.26 13.61 -1.88
CA TYR A 151 -10.75 13.91 -3.24
C TYR A 151 -10.35 12.88 -4.27
N ALA A 152 -9.45 11.96 -3.96
CA ALA A 152 -9.12 10.86 -4.84
C ALA A 152 -10.29 9.87 -4.91
N SER A 153 -10.49 9.25 -6.06
CA SER A 153 -11.56 8.28 -6.24
C SER A 153 -11.25 6.93 -5.58
N SER A 154 -9.97 6.62 -5.37
CA SER A 154 -9.53 5.35 -4.81
C SER A 154 -8.11 5.44 -4.26
N ALA A 155 -7.73 4.47 -3.42
CA ALA A 155 -6.34 4.32 -2.98
C ALA A 155 -5.44 3.89 -4.14
N SER A 156 -5.94 3.10 -5.08
CA SER A 156 -5.21 2.72 -6.29
C SER A 156 -4.82 3.93 -7.13
N GLU A 157 -5.69 4.94 -7.23
CA GLU A 157 -5.38 6.20 -7.91
C GLU A 157 -4.19 6.91 -7.24
N LEU A 158 -4.16 6.95 -5.90
CA LEU A 158 -3.06 7.54 -5.16
C LEU A 158 -1.74 6.82 -5.41
N VAL A 159 -1.76 5.49 -5.41
CA VAL A 159 -0.57 4.68 -5.67
C VAL A 159 -0.09 4.84 -7.12
N CYS A 160 -1.01 4.90 -8.09
CA CYS A 160 -0.66 5.20 -9.49
C CYS A 160 0.04 6.55 -9.61
N GLU A 161 -0.45 7.55 -8.91
CA GLU A 161 0.17 8.88 -8.87
C GLU A 161 1.60 8.83 -8.35
N LEU A 162 1.85 8.08 -7.27
CA LEU A 162 3.19 7.91 -6.71
C LEU A 162 4.13 7.22 -7.70
N LEU A 163 3.65 6.20 -8.39
CA LEU A 163 4.45 5.46 -9.39
C LEU A 163 4.95 6.34 -10.52
N GLN A 164 4.22 7.40 -10.88
CA GLN A 164 4.63 8.33 -11.94
C GLN A 164 5.91 9.10 -11.61
N PHE A 165 6.22 9.27 -10.31
CA PHE A 165 7.38 10.04 -9.86
C PHE A 165 8.59 9.17 -9.52
N LEU A 166 8.51 7.86 -9.77
CA LEU A 166 9.59 6.92 -9.50
C LEU A 166 10.31 6.53 -10.79
N PRO A 167 11.59 6.09 -10.71
CA PRO A 167 12.33 5.66 -11.89
C PRO A 167 11.60 4.53 -12.62
N LYS A 168 11.46 4.67 -13.95
CA LYS A 168 10.74 3.70 -14.80
C LYS A 168 11.66 2.59 -15.31
N GLU A 169 12.62 2.14 -14.53
CA GLU A 169 13.61 1.18 -14.99
C GLU A 169 13.05 -0.20 -15.27
N ASP A 170 11.95 -0.54 -14.59
CA ASP A 170 11.28 -1.82 -14.81
C ASP A 170 9.81 -1.60 -15.13
N ASN A 171 9.35 -2.26 -16.14
CA ASN A 171 7.97 -2.19 -16.55
C ASN A 171 7.05 -2.86 -15.51
N ILE A 172 5.96 -2.17 -15.16
CA ILE A 172 4.85 -2.77 -14.44
C ILE A 172 4.37 -3.97 -15.26
N THR A 173 4.19 -5.12 -14.61
CA THR A 173 3.65 -6.29 -15.31
C THR A 173 2.22 -6.02 -15.78
N ALA A 174 1.76 -6.76 -16.79
CA ALA A 174 0.41 -6.62 -17.31
C ALA A 174 -0.65 -6.86 -16.21
N LEU A 175 -0.41 -7.81 -15.29
CA LEU A 175 -1.31 -8.10 -14.19
C LEU A 175 -1.32 -6.97 -13.16
N GLU A 176 -0.16 -6.39 -12.82
CA GLU A 176 -0.08 -5.25 -11.90
C GLU A 176 -0.81 -4.03 -12.48
N ALA A 177 -0.64 -3.75 -13.76
CA ALA A 177 -1.33 -2.66 -14.44
C ALA A 177 -2.85 -2.88 -14.42
N GLN A 178 -3.32 -4.11 -14.66
CA GLN A 178 -4.74 -4.47 -14.60
C GLN A 178 -5.31 -4.27 -13.19
N ALA A 179 -4.55 -4.63 -12.16
CA ALA A 179 -4.97 -4.49 -10.76
C ALA A 179 -5.16 -3.03 -10.34
N LEU A 180 -4.41 -2.09 -10.93
CA LEU A 180 -4.47 -0.67 -10.62
C LEU A 180 -5.57 0.08 -11.39
N LEU A 181 -6.15 -0.54 -12.41
CA LEU A 181 -7.28 0.03 -13.15
C LEU A 181 -8.59 -0.16 -12.41
#